data_7104c7d14c5c1947d0d84bb4b4e74e3d
#
_entry.id   7104c7d14c5c1947d0d84bb4b4e74e3d
#
_cell.length_a   1.000
_cell.length_b   1.000
_cell.length_c   1.000
_cell.angle_alpha   90.00
_cell.angle_beta   90.00
_cell.angle_gamma   90.00
#
_symmetry.space_group_name_H-M   'P 1'
#
loop_
_entity.id
_entity.type
_entity.pdbx_description
1 polymer ?
#
loop_
_entity_poly.entity_id
_entity_poly.type
_entity_poly.pdbx_seq_one_letter_code
_entity_poly.pdbx_strand_id
1 'polypeptide(L)'
;MALYDIVGRTYSATRRADPRVAAQISQALAGSTSVVNIGAGTGSYEPAQTIAAIEPSQTMIGQRPPGAAPAIRATAEHLPLRDNCTDAALAVLTVHHWTDLAAGIAEMRRIARHRLVLLTWDADVIGEKFWLLSEYLPEARAADAALAVPAGRLMSMLADPVITPVPVPHDCTDGFAAAFWQRPEAYLDPAVRAGMSLFTKTGQNMVRAGLARLAADLRSGRWQREHAGLLELTQLDVGYRLITART
;
A
#
# COMPACT_ATOMS: atom_id res chain seq x y z
N MET A 1 -14.91 -13.50 8.54
CA MET A 1 -14.44 -12.32 9.29
C MET A 1 -13.22 -11.80 8.56
N ALA A 2 -13.18 -10.52 8.18
CA ALA A 2 -12.05 -9.95 7.46
C ALA A 2 -10.81 -9.90 8.36
N LEU A 3 -9.61 -10.08 7.81
CA LEU A 3 -8.33 -10.07 8.54
C LEU A 3 -8.19 -8.80 9.41
N TYR A 4 -8.61 -7.67 8.88
CA TYR A 4 -8.53 -6.36 9.54
C TYR A 4 -9.56 -6.13 10.64
N ASP A 5 -10.55 -7.00 10.81
CA ASP A 5 -11.41 -6.96 12.01
C ASP A 5 -10.63 -7.30 13.29
N ILE A 6 -9.50 -8.00 13.14
CA ILE A 6 -8.64 -8.42 14.26
C ILE A 6 -7.45 -7.46 14.43
N VAL A 7 -6.73 -7.13 13.34
CA VAL A 7 -5.46 -6.39 13.40
C VAL A 7 -5.59 -4.90 13.10
N GLY A 8 -6.75 -4.44 12.64
CA GLY A 8 -6.97 -3.07 12.15
C GLY A 8 -7.26 -2.01 13.22
N ARG A 9 -7.32 -2.36 14.51
CA ARG A 9 -7.81 -1.45 15.57
C ARG A 9 -6.98 -0.17 15.75
N THR A 10 -5.70 -0.21 15.47
CA THR A 10 -4.77 0.94 15.58
C THR A 10 -4.30 1.47 14.23
N TYR A 11 -4.88 0.97 13.14
CA TYR A 11 -4.41 1.22 11.79
C TYR A 11 -4.44 2.71 11.43
N SER A 12 -5.54 3.41 11.75
CA SER A 12 -5.70 4.84 11.46
C SER A 12 -4.70 5.74 12.23
N ALA A 13 -4.15 5.28 13.35
CA ALA A 13 -3.18 6.06 14.13
C ALA A 13 -1.81 6.13 13.44
N THR A 14 -1.44 5.12 12.66
CA THR A 14 -0.12 5.00 12.02
C THR A 14 -0.16 5.26 10.52
N ARG A 15 -1.32 5.12 9.87
CA ARG A 15 -1.47 5.27 8.43
C ARG A 15 -2.07 6.64 8.10
N ARG A 16 -1.20 7.52 7.61
CA ARG A 16 -1.57 8.89 7.18
C ARG A 16 -1.07 9.08 5.76
N ALA A 17 -1.97 9.39 4.84
CA ALA A 17 -1.59 9.60 3.44
C ALA A 17 -0.48 10.66 3.32
N ASP A 18 0.62 10.30 2.68
CA ASP A 18 1.62 11.29 2.28
C ASP A 18 1.07 12.12 1.12
N PRO A 19 1.08 13.45 1.20
CA PRO A 19 0.46 14.31 0.18
C PRO A 19 1.12 14.16 -1.20
N ARG A 20 2.40 13.79 -1.29
CA ARG A 20 3.13 13.61 -2.55
C ARG A 20 2.71 12.29 -3.23
N VAL A 21 2.48 11.23 -2.46
CA VAL A 21 1.91 9.98 -2.97
C VAL A 21 0.45 10.18 -3.36
N ALA A 22 -0.34 10.87 -2.54
CA ALA A 22 -1.71 11.23 -2.85
C ALA A 22 -1.83 12.06 -4.14
N ALA A 23 -0.91 13.00 -4.37
CA ALA A 23 -0.85 13.81 -5.59
C ALA A 23 -0.64 12.95 -6.85
N GLN A 24 0.20 11.92 -6.79
CA GLN A 24 0.40 11.00 -7.92
C GLN A 24 -0.87 10.20 -8.24
N ILE A 25 -1.58 9.72 -7.20
CA ILE A 25 -2.88 9.05 -7.37
C ILE A 25 -3.90 10.02 -7.98
N SER A 26 -3.96 11.26 -7.47
CA SER A 26 -4.87 12.29 -7.99
C SER A 26 -4.57 12.63 -9.45
N GLN A 27 -3.30 12.70 -9.83
CA GLN A 27 -2.88 12.92 -11.22
C GLN A 27 -3.28 11.75 -12.11
N ALA A 28 -3.15 10.51 -11.65
CA ALA A 28 -3.60 9.32 -12.37
C ALA A 28 -5.13 9.30 -12.59
N LEU A 29 -5.88 9.97 -11.73
CA LEU A 29 -7.33 10.12 -11.80
C LEU A 29 -7.78 11.42 -12.50
N ALA A 30 -6.85 12.19 -13.09
CA ALA A 30 -7.19 13.45 -13.74
C ALA A 30 -8.24 13.27 -14.83
N GLY A 31 -9.24 14.16 -14.84
CA GLY A 31 -10.38 14.09 -15.74
C GLY A 31 -11.53 13.19 -15.27
N SER A 32 -11.36 12.42 -14.17
CA SER A 32 -12.46 11.68 -13.55
C SER A 32 -13.18 12.57 -12.54
N THR A 33 -14.50 12.66 -12.64
CA THR A 33 -15.34 13.42 -11.72
C THR A 33 -15.98 12.55 -10.64
N SER A 34 -15.96 11.25 -10.84
CA SER A 34 -16.47 10.25 -9.92
C SER A 34 -15.51 9.06 -9.81
N VAL A 35 -15.23 8.63 -8.58
CA VAL A 35 -14.33 7.52 -8.26
C VAL A 35 -15.01 6.58 -7.28
N VAL A 36 -14.87 5.26 -7.47
CA VAL A 36 -15.16 4.26 -6.46
C VAL A 36 -13.84 3.72 -5.94
N ASN A 37 -13.63 3.79 -4.61
CA ASN A 37 -12.43 3.29 -3.94
C ASN A 37 -12.69 1.88 -3.40
N ILE A 38 -11.97 0.86 -3.89
CA ILE A 38 -12.19 -0.56 -3.61
C ILE A 38 -11.08 -1.06 -2.67
N GLY A 39 -11.48 -1.72 -1.56
CA GLY A 39 -10.58 -2.03 -0.47
C GLY A 39 -10.10 -0.77 0.24
N ALA A 40 -11.05 0.15 0.48
CA ALA A 40 -10.76 1.52 0.89
C ALA A 40 -10.15 1.63 2.29
N GLY A 41 -10.26 0.61 3.11
CA GLY A 41 -9.77 0.64 4.48
C GLY A 41 -10.35 1.81 5.27
N THR A 42 -9.47 2.53 5.96
CA THR A 42 -9.81 3.77 6.68
C THR A 42 -9.89 5.01 5.79
N GLY A 43 -9.62 4.90 4.49
CA GLY A 43 -9.68 5.99 3.52
C GLY A 43 -8.38 6.80 3.36
N SER A 44 -7.21 6.25 3.70
CA SER A 44 -5.94 6.99 3.78
C SER A 44 -5.52 7.71 2.49
N TYR A 45 -5.84 7.17 1.31
CA TYR A 45 -5.51 7.77 0.00
C TYR A 45 -6.76 8.03 -0.84
N GLU A 46 -7.88 8.25 -0.20
CA GLU A 46 -9.15 8.47 -0.87
C GLU A 46 -9.22 9.88 -1.45
N PRO A 47 -9.36 10.04 -2.78
CA PRO A 47 -9.44 11.35 -3.40
C PRO A 47 -10.81 12.01 -3.16
N ALA A 48 -10.86 13.35 -3.23
CA ALA A 48 -12.08 14.13 -2.94
C ALA A 48 -13.27 13.79 -3.82
N GLN A 49 -13.04 13.34 -5.07
CA GLN A 49 -14.10 12.93 -6.00
C GLN A 49 -14.62 11.50 -5.76
N THR A 50 -14.25 10.86 -4.66
CA THR A 50 -14.76 9.54 -4.33
C THR A 50 -16.24 9.62 -3.96
N ILE A 51 -17.06 8.87 -4.68
CA ILE A 51 -18.53 8.83 -4.50
C ILE A 51 -18.97 7.63 -3.62
N ALA A 52 -18.15 6.58 -3.57
CA ALA A 52 -18.38 5.42 -2.71
C ALA A 52 -17.05 4.71 -2.40
N ALA A 53 -16.99 4.11 -1.23
CA ALA A 53 -15.89 3.27 -0.78
C ALA A 53 -16.40 1.84 -0.55
N ILE A 54 -15.65 0.84 -1.00
CA ILE A 54 -15.96 -0.58 -0.79
C ILE A 54 -14.93 -1.12 0.21
N GLU A 55 -15.40 -1.71 1.31
CA GLU A 55 -14.51 -2.25 2.34
C GLU A 55 -15.19 -3.42 3.07
N PRO A 56 -14.59 -4.62 3.11
CA PRO A 56 -15.18 -5.77 3.78
C PRO A 56 -15.13 -5.72 5.31
N SER A 57 -14.17 -4.98 5.90
CA SER A 57 -13.97 -4.91 7.35
C SER A 57 -14.83 -3.83 7.99
N GLN A 58 -15.75 -4.25 8.86
CA GLN A 58 -16.54 -3.32 9.66
C GLN A 58 -15.67 -2.46 10.59
N THR A 59 -14.58 -3.03 11.09
CA THR A 59 -13.61 -2.32 11.95
C THR A 59 -12.94 -1.18 11.20
N MET A 60 -12.57 -1.40 9.93
CA MET A 60 -11.95 -0.37 9.09
C MET A 60 -12.96 0.71 8.70
N ILE A 61 -14.19 0.32 8.36
CA ILE A 61 -15.29 1.26 8.07
C ILE A 61 -15.53 2.19 9.27
N GLY A 62 -15.56 1.64 10.48
CA GLY A 62 -15.79 2.42 11.70
C GLY A 62 -14.69 3.42 12.06
N GLN A 63 -13.50 3.31 11.44
CA GLN A 63 -12.38 4.23 11.65
C GLN A 63 -12.26 5.30 10.54
N ARG A 64 -13.17 5.32 9.57
CA ARG A 64 -13.15 6.33 8.51
C ARG A 64 -13.47 7.71 9.10
N PRO A 65 -12.76 8.76 8.64
CA PRO A 65 -12.98 10.10 9.17
C PRO A 65 -14.38 10.63 8.82
N PRO A 66 -14.93 11.53 9.64
CA PRO A 66 -16.14 12.27 9.28
C PRO A 66 -15.97 12.97 7.94
N GLY A 67 -16.99 12.87 7.06
CA GLY A 67 -16.95 13.47 5.73
C GLY A 67 -16.27 12.62 4.65
N ALA A 68 -15.69 11.46 4.97
CA ALA A 68 -15.25 10.50 3.97
C ALA A 68 -16.44 9.99 3.12
N ALA A 69 -16.15 9.50 1.92
CA ALA A 69 -17.19 8.93 1.06
C ALA A 69 -17.96 7.80 1.76
N PRO A 70 -19.28 7.64 1.47
CA PRO A 70 -20.06 6.55 2.05
C PRO A 70 -19.41 5.19 1.82
N ALA A 71 -19.27 4.40 2.87
CA ALA A 71 -18.69 3.07 2.79
C ALA A 71 -19.78 1.99 2.67
N ILE A 72 -19.59 1.08 1.74
CA ILE A 72 -20.43 -0.08 1.50
C ILE A 72 -19.63 -1.32 1.90
N ARG A 73 -20.19 -2.15 2.78
CA ARG A 73 -19.56 -3.40 3.19
C ARG A 73 -19.70 -4.46 2.10
N ALA A 74 -18.64 -4.66 1.31
CA ALA A 74 -18.58 -5.66 0.25
C ALA A 74 -17.12 -6.03 -0.04
N THR A 75 -16.91 -7.11 -0.81
CA THR A 75 -15.60 -7.52 -1.33
C THR A 75 -15.41 -7.02 -2.76
N ALA A 76 -14.16 -7.00 -3.22
CA ALA A 76 -13.81 -6.55 -4.57
C ALA A 76 -14.43 -7.44 -5.67
N GLU A 77 -14.62 -8.72 -5.38
CA GLU A 77 -15.15 -9.73 -6.28
C GLU A 77 -16.67 -9.63 -6.51
N HIS A 78 -17.39 -8.88 -5.66
CA HIS A 78 -18.85 -8.75 -5.70
C HIS A 78 -19.26 -7.32 -5.30
N LEU A 79 -19.15 -6.39 -6.25
CA LEU A 79 -19.48 -4.99 -6.01
C LEU A 79 -21.01 -4.75 -6.16
N PRO A 80 -21.68 -4.27 -5.11
CA PRO A 80 -23.14 -3.99 -5.17
C PRO A 80 -23.42 -2.66 -5.88
N LEU A 81 -22.82 -2.47 -7.04
CA LEU A 81 -22.87 -1.26 -7.85
C LEU A 81 -23.28 -1.60 -9.27
N ARG A 82 -23.95 -0.68 -9.95
CA ARG A 82 -24.36 -0.82 -11.35
C ARG A 82 -23.15 -0.73 -12.29
N ASP A 83 -23.28 -1.33 -13.46
CA ASP A 83 -22.32 -1.16 -14.55
C ASP A 83 -22.16 0.31 -14.90
N ASN A 84 -20.93 0.73 -15.23
CA ASN A 84 -20.61 2.07 -15.68
C ASN A 84 -21.13 3.19 -14.76
N CYS A 85 -21.12 2.98 -13.42
CA CYS A 85 -21.68 3.94 -12.46
C CYS A 85 -20.66 5.01 -12.02
N THR A 86 -19.38 4.86 -12.34
CA THR A 86 -18.30 5.80 -11.97
C THR A 86 -17.38 6.05 -13.16
N ASP A 87 -16.63 7.15 -13.16
CA ASP A 87 -15.64 7.42 -14.20
C ASP A 87 -14.39 6.57 -14.02
N ALA A 88 -13.97 6.36 -12.78
CA ALA A 88 -12.80 5.55 -12.47
C ALA A 88 -13.01 4.65 -11.26
N ALA A 89 -12.32 3.51 -11.23
CA ALA A 89 -12.18 2.65 -10.07
C ALA A 89 -10.73 2.70 -9.55
N LEU A 90 -10.59 2.87 -8.23
CA LEU A 90 -9.32 2.99 -7.52
C LEU A 90 -9.13 1.81 -6.57
N ALA A 91 -7.92 1.24 -6.51
CA ALA A 91 -7.52 0.26 -5.51
C ALA A 91 -6.12 0.60 -4.98
N VAL A 92 -5.99 0.88 -3.66
CA VAL A 92 -4.74 1.34 -3.05
C VAL A 92 -4.23 0.32 -2.06
N LEU A 93 -3.12 -0.35 -2.38
CA LEU A 93 -2.44 -1.34 -1.54
C LEU A 93 -3.40 -2.42 -0.98
N THR A 94 -4.32 -2.91 -1.81
CA THR A 94 -5.39 -3.81 -1.39
C THR A 94 -5.52 -5.08 -2.24
N VAL A 95 -5.07 -5.07 -3.50
CA VAL A 95 -5.26 -6.20 -4.45
C VAL A 95 -4.70 -7.55 -3.96
N HIS A 96 -3.70 -7.51 -3.09
CA HIS A 96 -3.10 -8.69 -2.46
C HIS A 96 -3.99 -9.34 -1.38
N HIS A 97 -5.10 -8.72 -1.03
CA HIS A 97 -6.11 -9.26 -0.12
C HIS A 97 -7.30 -9.90 -0.85
N TRP A 98 -7.37 -9.74 -2.17
CA TRP A 98 -8.48 -10.28 -2.94
C TRP A 98 -8.34 -11.78 -3.09
N THR A 99 -9.44 -12.50 -2.86
CA THR A 99 -9.46 -13.98 -2.95
C THR A 99 -9.46 -14.45 -4.39
N ASP A 100 -10.11 -13.68 -5.27
CA ASP A 100 -10.09 -13.88 -6.72
C ASP A 100 -9.73 -12.54 -7.40
N LEU A 101 -8.45 -12.43 -7.77
CA LEU A 101 -7.93 -11.25 -8.43
C LEU A 101 -8.63 -10.96 -9.76
N ALA A 102 -8.94 -12.02 -10.54
CA ALA A 102 -9.57 -11.86 -11.86
C ALA A 102 -11.00 -11.35 -11.72
N ALA A 103 -11.77 -11.90 -10.77
CA ALA A 103 -13.11 -11.40 -10.46
C ALA A 103 -13.07 -9.94 -9.97
N GLY A 104 -12.13 -9.59 -9.07
CA GLY A 104 -12.00 -8.21 -8.59
C GLY A 104 -11.66 -7.22 -9.71
N ILE A 105 -10.73 -7.56 -10.60
CA ILE A 105 -10.40 -6.72 -11.78
C ILE A 105 -11.60 -6.62 -12.73
N ALA A 106 -12.33 -7.72 -12.96
CA ALA A 106 -13.53 -7.69 -13.80
C ALA A 106 -14.61 -6.77 -13.23
N GLU A 107 -14.83 -6.80 -11.92
CA GLU A 107 -15.77 -5.91 -11.23
C GLU A 107 -15.32 -4.44 -11.32
N MET A 108 -14.03 -4.14 -11.11
CA MET A 108 -13.51 -2.80 -11.33
C MET A 108 -13.81 -2.29 -12.75
N ARG A 109 -13.58 -3.13 -13.75
CA ARG A 109 -13.87 -2.79 -15.16
C ARG A 109 -15.35 -2.61 -15.41
N ARG A 110 -16.20 -3.45 -14.81
CA ARG A 110 -17.64 -3.38 -14.98
C ARG A 110 -18.22 -2.06 -14.48
N ILE A 111 -17.77 -1.57 -13.32
CA ILE A 111 -18.31 -0.37 -12.71
C ILE A 111 -17.74 0.94 -13.27
N ALA A 112 -16.51 0.92 -13.80
CA ALA A 112 -15.83 2.11 -14.29
C ALA A 112 -16.07 2.32 -15.80
N ARG A 113 -16.28 3.58 -16.22
CA ARG A 113 -16.48 3.95 -17.62
C ARG A 113 -15.20 4.12 -18.40
N HIS A 114 -14.12 4.58 -17.74
CA HIS A 114 -12.96 5.09 -18.46
C HIS A 114 -11.63 4.59 -17.93
N ARG A 115 -11.47 4.39 -16.62
CA ARG A 115 -10.16 4.22 -16.04
C ARG A 115 -10.13 3.34 -14.81
N LEU A 116 -9.06 2.53 -14.71
CA LEU A 116 -8.66 1.80 -13.51
C LEU A 116 -7.33 2.38 -13.01
N VAL A 117 -7.22 2.56 -11.71
CA VAL A 117 -6.00 3.02 -11.04
C VAL A 117 -5.70 2.09 -9.87
N LEU A 118 -4.51 1.48 -9.87
CA LEU A 118 -4.09 0.56 -8.82
C LEU A 118 -2.74 1.01 -8.26
N LEU A 119 -2.64 1.22 -6.96
CA LEU A 119 -1.37 1.34 -6.27
C LEU A 119 -1.04 -0.01 -5.63
N THR A 120 0.11 -0.57 -5.98
CA THR A 120 0.63 -1.84 -5.47
C THR A 120 2.14 -1.75 -5.25
N TRP A 121 2.81 -2.87 -5.02
CA TRP A 121 4.27 -2.92 -4.97
C TRP A 121 4.81 -4.10 -5.78
N ASP A 122 6.05 -3.94 -6.21
CA ASP A 122 6.86 -4.95 -6.86
C ASP A 122 7.77 -5.59 -5.80
N ALA A 123 7.50 -6.84 -5.47
CA ALA A 123 8.22 -7.54 -4.40
C ALA A 123 9.70 -7.79 -4.73
N ASP A 124 10.05 -7.95 -6.01
CA ASP A 124 11.45 -8.14 -6.41
C ASP A 124 12.24 -6.85 -6.18
N VAL A 125 11.68 -5.72 -6.60
CA VAL A 125 12.31 -4.41 -6.41
C VAL A 125 12.39 -4.04 -4.92
N ILE A 126 11.31 -4.25 -4.15
CA ILE A 126 11.32 -3.93 -2.72
C ILE A 126 12.29 -4.83 -1.95
N GLY A 127 12.34 -6.11 -2.31
CA GLY A 127 13.25 -7.07 -1.71
C GLY A 127 14.73 -6.82 -2.02
N GLU A 128 15.04 -6.15 -3.13
CA GLU A 128 16.39 -5.77 -3.52
C GLU A 128 16.79 -4.40 -2.96
N LYS A 129 15.94 -3.38 -3.13
CA LYS A 129 16.29 -1.98 -2.84
C LYS A 129 15.98 -1.52 -1.42
N PHE A 130 15.11 -2.22 -0.72
CA PHE A 130 14.78 -1.86 0.65
C PHE A 130 15.70 -2.58 1.63
N TRP A 131 16.74 -1.89 2.08
CA TRP A 131 17.80 -2.42 2.94
C TRP A 131 17.29 -3.17 4.18
N LEU A 132 16.15 -2.79 4.77
CA LEU A 132 15.59 -3.50 5.93
C LEU A 132 15.26 -4.96 5.59
N LEU A 133 14.73 -5.22 4.39
CA LEU A 133 14.41 -6.58 3.92
C LEU A 133 15.64 -7.32 3.44
N SER A 134 16.53 -6.66 2.69
CA SER A 134 17.69 -7.34 2.12
C SER A 134 18.76 -7.68 3.16
N GLU A 135 18.93 -6.87 4.23
CA GLU A 135 20.06 -6.99 5.15
C GLU A 135 19.66 -7.47 6.55
N TYR A 136 18.53 -6.97 7.08
CA TYR A 136 18.16 -7.21 8.47
C TYR A 136 17.01 -8.22 8.64
N LEU A 137 16.10 -8.32 7.68
CA LEU A 137 14.91 -9.16 7.75
C LEU A 137 14.69 -9.99 6.46
N PRO A 138 15.67 -10.80 6.03
CA PRO A 138 15.56 -11.55 4.77
C PRO A 138 14.40 -12.55 4.76
N GLU A 139 13.98 -13.06 5.93
CA GLU A 139 12.82 -13.95 6.03
C GLU A 139 11.50 -13.19 5.80
N ALA A 140 11.47 -11.91 6.17
CA ALA A 140 10.34 -11.03 5.88
C ALA A 140 10.21 -10.75 4.38
N ARG A 141 11.31 -10.74 3.63
CA ARG A 141 11.31 -10.63 2.17
C ARG A 141 10.51 -11.76 1.51
N ALA A 142 10.72 -13.00 1.95
CA ALA A 142 9.97 -14.14 1.42
C ALA A 142 8.47 -14.05 1.75
N ALA A 143 8.12 -13.60 2.95
CA ALA A 143 6.74 -13.39 3.35
C ALA A 143 6.07 -12.25 2.56
N ASP A 144 6.79 -11.16 2.28
CA ASP A 144 6.31 -10.05 1.48
C ASP A 144 6.09 -10.49 0.02
N ALA A 145 7.05 -11.21 -0.56
CA ALA A 145 6.94 -11.75 -1.92
C ALA A 145 5.76 -12.71 -2.10
N ALA A 146 5.46 -13.52 -1.08
CA ALA A 146 4.32 -14.43 -1.10
C ALA A 146 2.95 -13.70 -1.06
N LEU A 147 2.93 -12.46 -0.59
CA LEU A 147 1.72 -11.62 -0.54
C LEU A 147 1.55 -10.78 -1.80
N ALA A 148 2.64 -10.34 -2.39
CA ALA A 148 2.60 -9.43 -3.52
C ALA A 148 1.90 -10.07 -4.72
N VAL A 149 1.10 -9.28 -5.42
CA VAL A 149 0.61 -9.65 -6.75
C VAL A 149 1.63 -9.18 -7.77
N PRO A 150 2.27 -10.08 -8.52
CA PRO A 150 3.25 -9.68 -9.53
C PRO A 150 2.70 -8.65 -10.51
N ALA A 151 3.42 -7.56 -10.74
CA ALA A 151 2.96 -6.47 -11.61
C ALA A 151 2.63 -6.96 -13.03
N GLY A 152 3.40 -7.89 -13.58
CA GLY A 152 3.13 -8.52 -14.87
C GLY A 152 1.78 -9.26 -14.92
N ARG A 153 1.38 -9.92 -13.81
CA ARG A 153 0.07 -10.56 -13.70
C ARG A 153 -1.07 -9.52 -13.69
N LEU A 154 -0.90 -8.42 -12.98
CA LEU A 154 -1.89 -7.33 -13.00
C LEU A 154 -2.01 -6.74 -14.41
N MET A 155 -0.87 -6.42 -15.02
CA MET A 155 -0.84 -5.82 -16.36
C MET A 155 -1.48 -6.73 -17.43
N SER A 156 -1.30 -8.05 -17.35
CA SER A 156 -1.92 -9.00 -18.30
C SER A 156 -3.45 -9.08 -18.23
N MET A 157 -4.05 -8.56 -17.15
CA MET A 157 -5.52 -8.52 -16.95
C MET A 157 -6.13 -7.18 -17.33
N LEU A 158 -5.32 -6.19 -17.71
CA LEU A 158 -5.73 -4.81 -17.93
C LEU A 158 -5.59 -4.41 -19.41
N ALA A 159 -6.41 -3.46 -19.86
CA ALA A 159 -6.33 -2.89 -21.20
C ALA A 159 -5.41 -1.67 -21.20
N ASP A 160 -4.46 -1.63 -22.14
CA ASP A 160 -3.46 -0.55 -22.30
C ASP A 160 -2.82 -0.12 -20.95
N PRO A 161 -2.27 -1.06 -20.16
CA PRO A 161 -1.75 -0.72 -18.85
C PRO A 161 -0.46 0.09 -18.95
N VAL A 162 -0.37 1.13 -18.12
CA VAL A 162 0.86 1.91 -17.89
C VAL A 162 1.27 1.75 -16.44
N ILE A 163 2.51 1.37 -16.20
CA ILE A 163 3.09 1.25 -14.87
C ILE A 163 4.08 2.39 -14.62
N THR A 164 3.94 3.06 -13.49
CA THR A 164 4.79 4.18 -13.08
C THR A 164 5.34 3.91 -11.67
N PRO A 165 6.66 4.08 -11.43
CA PRO A 165 7.22 4.05 -10.08
C PRO A 165 6.60 5.14 -9.22
N VAL A 166 6.38 4.81 -7.94
CA VAL A 166 5.97 5.78 -6.90
C VAL A 166 7.10 5.90 -5.89
N PRO A 167 8.02 6.85 -6.08
CA PRO A 167 9.12 7.05 -5.13
C PRO A 167 8.60 7.47 -3.78
N VAL A 168 9.21 6.93 -2.72
CA VAL A 168 8.88 7.24 -1.34
C VAL A 168 9.75 8.41 -0.87
N PRO A 169 9.16 9.53 -0.43
CA PRO A 169 9.93 10.65 0.12
C PRO A 169 10.72 10.26 1.39
N HIS A 170 11.87 10.87 1.63
CA HIS A 170 12.72 10.58 2.78
C HIS A 170 12.02 10.85 4.14
N ASP A 171 11.15 11.85 4.15
CA ASP A 171 10.36 12.29 5.29
C ASP A 171 8.87 11.86 5.17
N CYS A 172 8.60 10.76 4.44
CA CYS A 172 7.24 10.25 4.21
C CYS A 172 6.42 10.21 5.51
N THR A 173 5.21 10.75 5.44
CA THR A 173 4.31 10.88 6.60
C THR A 173 3.42 9.66 6.83
N ASP A 174 3.34 8.74 5.87
CA ASP A 174 2.61 7.47 6.06
C ASP A 174 3.43 6.47 6.90
N GLY A 175 2.78 5.43 7.39
CA GLY A 175 3.37 4.38 8.22
C GLY A 175 3.48 3.02 7.53
N PHE A 176 3.52 2.93 6.18
CA PHE A 176 3.82 1.67 5.52
C PHE A 176 5.29 1.28 5.66
N ALA A 177 5.62 0.01 5.40
CA ALA A 177 6.92 -0.55 5.76
C ALA A 177 8.12 0.29 5.27
N ALA A 178 8.14 0.72 4.01
CA ALA A 178 9.27 1.48 3.48
C ALA A 178 9.17 3.00 3.67
N ALA A 179 8.18 3.51 4.40
CA ALA A 179 8.05 4.96 4.66
C ALA A 179 9.22 5.55 5.45
N PHE A 180 9.96 4.71 6.17
CA PHE A 180 11.07 5.14 7.03
C PHE A 180 12.44 4.74 6.47
N TRP A 181 12.56 4.58 5.16
CA TRP A 181 13.78 4.08 4.51
C TRP A 181 15.05 4.90 4.82
N GLN A 182 14.91 6.18 5.12
CA GLN A 182 16.02 7.07 5.54
C GLN A 182 16.05 7.34 7.04
N ARG A 183 15.12 6.77 7.80
CA ARG A 183 14.95 6.96 9.26
C ARG A 183 15.00 5.62 9.99
N PRO A 184 16.16 4.92 9.97
CA PRO A 184 16.28 3.55 10.42
C PRO A 184 15.91 3.34 11.90
N GLU A 185 16.11 4.37 12.75
CA GLU A 185 15.75 4.34 14.17
C GLU A 185 14.26 4.09 14.39
N ALA A 186 13.41 4.55 13.45
CA ALA A 186 11.96 4.38 13.54
C ALA A 186 11.55 2.90 13.59
N TYR A 187 12.30 2.01 12.95
CA TYR A 187 12.01 0.56 12.99
C TYR A 187 12.30 -0.08 14.36
N LEU A 188 13.04 0.58 15.24
CA LEU A 188 13.29 0.10 16.60
C LEU A 188 12.11 0.42 17.54
N ASP A 189 11.23 1.35 17.17
CA ASP A 189 10.03 1.68 17.95
C ASP A 189 8.90 0.64 17.71
N PRO A 190 8.44 -0.06 18.75
CA PRO A 190 7.32 -1.00 18.64
C PRO A 190 6.01 -0.35 18.15
N ALA A 191 5.76 0.91 18.50
CA ALA A 191 4.55 1.64 18.09
C ALA A 191 4.54 1.89 16.58
N VAL A 192 5.69 2.24 16.00
CA VAL A 192 5.86 2.40 14.54
C VAL A 192 5.64 1.05 13.83
N ARG A 193 6.23 -0.03 14.33
CA ARG A 193 6.08 -1.37 13.75
C ARG A 193 4.67 -1.94 13.82
N ALA A 194 3.89 -1.54 14.84
CA ALA A 194 2.52 -2.03 15.01
C ALA A 194 1.60 -1.73 13.82
N GLY A 195 1.87 -0.67 13.06
CA GLY A 195 1.15 -0.30 11.84
C GLY A 195 1.61 -1.02 10.56
N MET A 196 2.65 -1.86 10.64
CA MET A 196 3.27 -2.50 9.49
C MET A 196 3.00 -4.01 9.47
N SER A 197 2.22 -4.49 8.50
CA SER A 197 1.90 -5.91 8.32
C SER A 197 3.14 -6.81 8.16
N LEU A 198 4.24 -6.26 7.66
CA LEU A 198 5.53 -6.92 7.55
C LEU A 198 5.96 -7.56 8.88
N PHE A 199 5.90 -6.81 9.97
CA PHE A 199 6.35 -7.30 11.28
C PHE A 199 5.37 -8.26 11.95
N THR A 200 4.08 -8.22 11.60
CA THR A 200 3.08 -9.15 12.14
C THR A 200 3.10 -10.51 11.43
N LYS A 201 3.57 -10.56 10.19
CA LYS A 201 3.63 -11.77 9.36
C LYS A 201 4.98 -12.49 9.42
N THR A 202 6.00 -11.85 9.95
CA THR A 202 7.35 -12.43 10.13
C THR A 202 7.49 -13.04 11.53
N GLY A 203 8.18 -14.15 11.63
CA GLY A 203 8.41 -14.82 12.92
C GLY A 203 9.07 -13.89 13.94
N GLN A 204 8.50 -13.78 15.15
CA GLN A 204 8.91 -12.82 16.17
C GLN A 204 10.38 -12.93 16.58
N ASN A 205 10.95 -14.15 16.58
CA ASN A 205 12.35 -14.35 16.91
C ASN A 205 13.28 -13.79 15.83
N MET A 206 12.92 -13.94 14.57
CA MET A 206 13.67 -13.41 13.42
C MET A 206 13.61 -11.87 13.39
N VAL A 207 12.43 -11.31 13.61
CA VAL A 207 12.26 -9.86 13.78
C VAL A 207 13.16 -9.33 14.88
N ARG A 208 13.17 -9.98 16.05
CA ARG A 208 14.00 -9.58 17.21
C ARG A 208 15.49 -9.60 16.88
N ALA A 209 15.97 -10.68 16.23
CA ALA A 209 17.36 -10.82 15.84
C ALA A 209 17.78 -9.74 14.81
N GLY A 210 16.97 -9.51 13.78
CA GLY A 210 17.23 -8.48 12.77
C GLY A 210 17.27 -7.07 13.36
N LEU A 211 16.30 -6.72 14.22
CA LEU A 211 16.26 -5.43 14.90
C LEU A 211 17.43 -5.25 15.90
N ALA A 212 17.89 -6.31 16.53
CA ALA A 212 19.07 -6.24 17.39
C ALA A 212 20.35 -5.94 16.59
N ARG A 213 20.51 -6.51 15.38
CA ARG A 213 21.59 -6.16 14.45
C ARG A 213 21.48 -4.71 14.00
N LEU A 214 20.31 -4.27 13.56
CA LEU A 214 20.08 -2.87 13.17
C LEU A 214 20.45 -1.90 14.31
N ALA A 215 19.99 -2.18 15.53
CA ALA A 215 20.33 -1.36 16.70
C ALA A 215 21.85 -1.31 17.00
N ALA A 216 22.57 -2.41 16.78
CA ALA A 216 24.02 -2.44 16.93
C ALA A 216 24.73 -1.61 15.85
N ASP A 217 24.29 -1.73 14.59
CA ASP A 217 24.86 -0.99 13.47
C ASP A 217 24.59 0.52 13.57
N LEU A 218 23.41 0.91 14.05
CA LEU A 218 23.11 2.31 14.33
C LEU A 218 23.99 2.88 15.44
N ARG A 219 24.19 2.14 16.56
CA ARG A 219 25.07 2.59 17.66
C ARG A 219 26.53 2.74 17.25
N SER A 220 27.00 1.87 16.34
CA SER A 220 28.38 1.92 15.83
C SER A 220 28.59 2.92 14.69
N GLY A 221 27.53 3.50 14.17
CA GLY A 221 27.53 4.33 12.97
C GLY A 221 27.80 3.53 11.69
N ARG A 222 27.74 2.19 11.73
CA ARG A 222 27.96 1.33 10.57
C ARG A 222 26.88 1.56 9.53
N TRP A 223 25.61 1.57 9.93
CA TRP A 223 24.50 1.79 9.02
C TRP A 223 24.66 3.09 8.22
N GLN A 224 25.01 4.19 8.87
CA GLN A 224 25.19 5.51 8.23
C GLN A 224 26.36 5.49 7.23
N ARG A 225 27.43 4.76 7.52
CA ARG A 225 28.56 4.65 6.61
C ARG A 225 28.21 3.80 5.37
N GLU A 226 27.54 2.67 5.55
CA GLU A 226 27.18 1.75 4.48
C GLU A 226 26.08 2.32 3.59
N HIS A 227 25.19 3.15 4.16
CA HIS A 227 24.08 3.78 3.45
C HIS A 227 24.24 5.29 3.25
N ALA A 228 25.47 5.80 3.25
CA ALA A 228 25.73 7.24 3.09
C ALA A 228 25.05 7.84 1.85
N GLY A 229 25.05 7.12 0.72
CA GLY A 229 24.39 7.56 -0.50
C GLY A 229 22.85 7.66 -0.40
N LEU A 230 22.21 6.87 0.48
CA LEU A 230 20.78 7.00 0.73
C LEU A 230 20.45 8.29 1.47
N LEU A 231 21.35 8.76 2.35
CA LEU A 231 21.12 9.97 3.14
C LEU A 231 21.10 11.25 2.31
N GLU A 232 21.61 11.22 1.09
CA GLU A 232 21.62 12.35 0.16
C GLU A 232 20.35 12.39 -0.72
N LEU A 233 19.55 11.32 -0.74
CA LEU A 233 18.36 11.24 -1.57
C LEU A 233 17.16 11.94 -0.91
N THR A 234 16.38 12.66 -1.68
CA THR A 234 15.10 13.24 -1.22
C THR A 234 13.93 12.25 -1.37
N GLN A 235 14.08 11.23 -2.20
CA GLN A 235 13.09 10.18 -2.44
C GLN A 235 13.77 8.92 -2.98
N LEU A 236 13.17 7.76 -2.77
CA LEU A 236 13.69 6.48 -3.22
C LEU A 236 12.60 5.62 -3.86
N ASP A 237 12.85 5.09 -5.05
CA ASP A 237 12.03 4.02 -5.63
C ASP A 237 12.36 2.70 -4.93
N VAL A 238 11.55 2.37 -3.94
CA VAL A 238 11.63 1.11 -3.18
C VAL A 238 10.68 0.03 -3.72
N GLY A 239 10.06 0.24 -4.87
CA GLY A 239 9.21 -0.77 -5.50
C GLY A 239 7.72 -0.49 -5.51
N TYR A 240 7.21 0.64 -4.98
CA TYR A 240 5.80 0.98 -5.17
C TYR A 240 5.50 1.34 -6.62
N ARG A 241 4.35 0.87 -7.09
CA ARG A 241 3.93 0.97 -8.51
C ARG A 241 2.50 1.47 -8.60
N LEU A 242 2.31 2.52 -9.39
CA LEU A 242 1.00 3.00 -9.81
C LEU A 242 0.71 2.45 -11.21
N ILE A 243 -0.35 1.66 -11.32
CA ILE A 243 -0.80 1.09 -12.59
C ILE A 243 -2.07 1.82 -13.00
N THR A 244 -2.08 2.35 -14.20
CA THR A 244 -3.26 2.94 -14.83
C THR A 244 -3.64 2.13 -16.05
N ALA A 245 -4.95 1.94 -16.29
CA ALA A 245 -5.44 1.21 -17.44
C ALA A 245 -6.77 1.78 -17.92
N ARG A 246 -7.16 1.47 -19.16
CA ARG A 246 -8.50 1.70 -19.66
C ARG A 246 -9.45 0.57 -19.24
N THR A 247 -10.74 0.84 -19.28
CA THR A 247 -11.80 -0.14 -19.04
C THR A 247 -12.07 -1.02 -20.23
#